data_6afa7ddc867c93d1acfb13dbc22fccf0
#
_entry.id   6afa7ddc867c93d1acfb13dbc22fccf0
#
_cell.length_a   1.000
_cell.length_b   1.000
_cell.length_c   1.000
_cell.angle_alpha   90.00
_cell.angle_beta   90.00
_cell.angle_gamma   90.00
#
_symmetry.space_group_name_H-M   'P 1'
#
loop_
_entity.id
_entity.type
_entity.pdbx_description
1 polymer ?
#
loop_
_entity_poly.entity_id
_entity_poly.type
_entity_poly.pdbx_seq_one_letter_code
_entity_poly.pdbx_strand_id
1 'polypeptide(L)'
;MTGASGNVMDCFKNAFGAVGEICARAPGRVEVLGNHTDYNEGYTLSCAIDKEVYVAAGKSEASGAFELASTHFSQTVKVKTVEQQRENAWVNYPLGVYKVLKDRGYPVGPFKLAIDSSVPLGAGLSSSAALEVATGLALSGLFHFTIEPAELAKVCQKAENSFVGANCGLLDQFSSIFGKKNHVLFIEYRHLEHETIPIADPDLTLAVTISGVSHSLVTSAYNDRRKECFGAAEYFHKRDPKKTALRDVSMEELKAA
;
A
#
# COMPACT_ATOMS: atom_id res chain seq x y z
N MET A 1 15.07 -10.06 -20.82
CA MET A 1 14.05 -9.51 -19.89
C MET A 1 13.10 -8.64 -20.72
N THR A 2 12.10 -9.24 -21.30
CA THR A 2 11.12 -8.57 -22.17
C THR A 2 9.76 -8.62 -21.43
N GLY A 3 9.42 -7.54 -20.75
CA GLY A 3 8.19 -7.42 -19.97
C GLY A 3 8.18 -6.11 -19.16
N ALA A 4 7.24 -5.92 -18.27
CA ALA A 4 7.06 -4.71 -17.48
C ALA A 4 8.31 -4.30 -16.66
N SER A 5 9.15 -5.27 -16.22
CA SER A 5 10.44 -4.95 -15.58
C SER A 5 11.44 -4.26 -16.54
N GLY A 6 11.37 -4.52 -17.85
CA GLY A 6 12.16 -3.81 -18.86
C GLY A 6 11.71 -2.36 -18.98
N ASN A 7 10.41 -2.11 -19.02
CA ASN A 7 9.86 -0.76 -19.16
C ASN A 7 10.27 0.17 -18.02
N VAL A 8 10.27 -0.28 -16.77
CA VAL A 8 10.66 0.56 -15.62
C VAL A 8 12.16 0.87 -15.61
N MET A 9 13.00 -0.07 -16.02
CA MET A 9 14.45 0.16 -16.12
C MET A 9 14.79 1.14 -17.27
N ASP A 10 14.06 1.03 -18.39
CA ASP A 10 14.19 1.99 -19.50
C ASP A 10 13.68 3.38 -19.10
N CYS A 11 12.58 3.45 -18.36
CA CYS A 11 12.08 4.70 -17.77
C CYS A 11 13.15 5.35 -16.87
N PHE A 12 13.77 4.56 -15.99
CA PHE A 12 14.84 5.04 -15.11
C PHE A 12 16.01 5.60 -15.92
N LYS A 13 16.47 4.84 -16.92
CA LYS A 13 17.59 5.24 -17.79
C LYS A 13 17.28 6.52 -18.55
N ASN A 14 16.07 6.63 -19.11
CA ASN A 14 15.67 7.80 -19.88
C ASN A 14 15.53 9.06 -19.00
N ALA A 15 15.00 8.89 -17.78
CA ALA A 15 14.77 10.00 -16.86
C ALA A 15 16.06 10.51 -16.20
N PHE A 16 17.00 9.62 -15.90
CA PHE A 16 18.16 9.95 -15.06
C PHE A 16 19.53 9.76 -15.72
N GLY A 17 19.57 9.25 -16.95
CA GLY A 17 20.81 9.03 -17.70
C GLY A 17 21.71 7.90 -17.14
N ALA A 18 21.19 7.07 -16.23
CA ALA A 18 21.90 5.98 -15.56
C ALA A 18 21.04 4.72 -15.53
N VAL A 19 21.64 3.57 -15.27
CA VAL A 19 20.90 2.32 -15.06
C VAL A 19 20.49 2.23 -13.58
N GLY A 20 19.23 1.82 -13.33
CA GLY A 20 18.78 1.57 -11.96
C GLY A 20 19.58 0.42 -11.31
N GLU A 21 19.92 0.60 -10.04
CA GLU A 21 20.71 -0.38 -9.28
C GLU A 21 19.84 -1.55 -8.80
N ILE A 22 18.59 -1.29 -8.47
CA ILE A 22 17.61 -2.25 -7.96
C ILE A 22 16.32 -2.14 -8.75
N CYS A 23 15.67 -3.29 -8.96
CA CYS A 23 14.29 -3.37 -9.43
C CYS A 23 13.48 -4.22 -8.45
N ALA A 24 12.38 -3.67 -7.95
CA ALA A 24 11.43 -4.36 -7.08
C ALA A 24 10.02 -4.30 -7.68
N ARG A 25 9.14 -5.21 -7.23
CA ARG A 25 7.75 -5.22 -7.66
C ARG A 25 6.83 -5.64 -6.52
N ALA A 26 5.58 -5.23 -6.60
CA ALA A 26 4.54 -5.67 -5.70
C ALA A 26 3.19 -5.72 -6.43
N PRO A 27 2.33 -6.71 -6.15
CA PRO A 27 1.03 -6.86 -6.78
C PRO A 27 0.00 -5.90 -6.20
N GLY A 28 -1.00 -5.54 -7.02
CA GLY A 28 -2.27 -5.07 -6.51
C GLY A 28 -3.06 -6.21 -5.85
N ARG A 29 -4.21 -5.86 -5.28
CA ARG A 29 -5.12 -6.85 -4.65
C ARG A 29 -6.56 -6.62 -5.02
N VAL A 30 -7.38 -7.67 -4.90
CA VAL A 30 -8.83 -7.60 -4.83
C VAL A 30 -9.27 -8.05 -3.44
N GLU A 31 -10.18 -7.32 -2.84
CA GLU A 31 -10.87 -7.72 -1.62
C GLU A 31 -12.05 -8.62 -2.01
N VAL A 32 -12.16 -9.79 -1.37
CA VAL A 32 -13.24 -10.76 -1.61
C VAL A 32 -14.33 -10.59 -0.56
N LEU A 33 -13.94 -10.52 0.72
CA LEU A 33 -14.84 -10.33 1.86
C LEU A 33 -14.14 -9.51 2.95
N GLY A 34 -14.95 -8.78 3.74
CA GLY A 34 -14.47 -8.10 4.94
C GLY A 34 -14.31 -6.60 4.81
N ASN A 35 -15.07 -5.97 3.90
CA ASN A 35 -15.00 -4.53 3.70
C ASN A 35 -15.23 -3.76 5.01
N HIS A 36 -14.35 -2.81 5.31
CA HIS A 36 -14.32 -2.00 6.54
C HIS A 36 -14.11 -2.78 7.85
N THR A 37 -13.63 -4.03 7.80
CA THR A 37 -13.39 -4.83 9.02
C THR A 37 -11.95 -4.76 9.51
N ASP A 38 -10.99 -4.44 8.68
CA ASP A 38 -9.56 -4.39 8.97
C ASP A 38 -9.20 -3.39 10.09
N TYR A 39 -9.72 -2.19 10.06
CA TYR A 39 -9.51 -1.18 11.11
C TYR A 39 -10.49 -1.33 12.30
N ASN A 40 -11.41 -2.30 12.25
CA ASN A 40 -12.28 -2.73 13.35
C ASN A 40 -11.80 -4.02 14.03
N GLU A 41 -10.53 -4.40 13.81
CA GLU A 41 -9.89 -5.61 14.31
C GLU A 41 -10.58 -6.91 13.84
N GLY A 42 -11.30 -6.86 12.72
CA GLY A 42 -12.08 -7.97 12.18
C GLY A 42 -11.25 -8.93 11.32
N TYR A 43 -11.91 -9.47 10.31
CA TYR A 43 -11.34 -10.44 9.38
C TYR A 43 -11.54 -9.99 7.94
N THR A 44 -10.59 -10.32 7.07
CA THR A 44 -10.76 -10.15 5.63
C THR A 44 -10.34 -11.39 4.86
N LEU A 45 -10.88 -11.51 3.65
CA LEU A 45 -10.42 -12.45 2.62
C LEU A 45 -10.07 -11.66 1.38
N SER A 46 -8.85 -11.80 0.87
CA SER A 46 -8.34 -11.06 -0.29
C SER A 46 -7.52 -11.95 -1.22
N CYS A 47 -7.26 -11.47 -2.42
CA CYS A 47 -6.34 -12.10 -3.37
C CYS A 47 -5.37 -11.08 -3.92
N ALA A 48 -4.09 -11.41 -4.00
CA ALA A 48 -3.17 -10.71 -4.88
C ALA A 48 -3.56 -10.97 -6.34
N ILE A 49 -3.42 -9.96 -7.19
CA ILE A 49 -3.75 -10.06 -8.62
C ILE A 49 -2.48 -10.13 -9.48
N ASP A 50 -2.64 -10.45 -10.75
CA ASP A 50 -1.56 -10.54 -11.74
C ASP A 50 -1.11 -9.17 -12.30
N LYS A 51 -1.63 -8.07 -11.74
CA LYS A 51 -1.24 -6.71 -12.05
C LYS A 51 -0.31 -6.20 -10.96
N GLU A 52 0.79 -5.59 -11.36
CA GLU A 52 1.87 -5.23 -10.45
C GLU A 52 2.34 -3.80 -10.67
N VAL A 53 2.92 -3.22 -9.64
CA VAL A 53 3.72 -2.00 -9.69
C VAL A 53 5.19 -2.39 -9.64
N TYR A 54 5.97 -1.84 -10.58
CA TYR A 54 7.41 -2.00 -10.68
C TYR A 54 8.10 -0.72 -10.30
N VAL A 55 9.18 -0.83 -9.55
CA VAL A 55 10.01 0.28 -9.07
C VAL A 55 11.46 -0.01 -9.41
N ALA A 56 12.09 0.85 -10.21
CA ALA A 56 13.53 0.88 -10.36
C ALA A 56 14.12 1.99 -9.48
N ALA A 57 15.18 1.71 -8.75
CA ALA A 57 15.79 2.65 -7.83
C ALA A 57 17.31 2.73 -7.98
N GLY A 58 17.88 3.88 -7.66
CA GLY A 58 19.31 4.14 -7.57
C GLY A 58 19.61 5.25 -6.57
N LYS A 59 20.83 5.28 -6.04
CA LYS A 59 21.24 6.31 -5.07
C LYS A 59 21.34 7.68 -5.73
N SER A 60 20.97 8.73 -5.01
CA SER A 60 21.12 10.13 -5.45
C SER A 60 22.36 10.76 -4.80
N GLU A 61 23.53 10.54 -5.39
CA GLU A 61 24.81 10.88 -4.77
C GLU A 61 25.14 12.39 -4.79
N ALA A 62 24.84 13.07 -5.87
CA ALA A 62 25.43 14.41 -6.12
C ALA A 62 24.61 15.60 -5.58
N SER A 63 23.32 15.47 -5.35
CA SER A 63 22.46 16.62 -5.03
C SER A 63 21.74 16.54 -3.68
N GLY A 64 21.78 15.39 -3.03
CA GLY A 64 20.95 15.14 -1.83
C GLY A 64 19.44 15.24 -2.09
N ALA A 65 19.04 15.29 -3.36
CA ALA A 65 17.66 15.44 -3.78
C ALA A 65 17.05 14.09 -4.12
N PHE A 66 15.73 14.00 -3.98
CA PHE A 66 14.90 12.88 -4.42
C PHE A 66 14.41 13.20 -5.84
N GLU A 67 14.58 12.27 -6.77
CA GLU A 67 14.15 12.42 -8.15
C GLU A 67 13.24 11.25 -8.52
N LEU A 68 12.01 11.53 -8.95
CA LEU A 68 10.99 10.53 -9.23
C LEU A 68 10.44 10.68 -10.64
N ALA A 69 10.33 9.58 -11.36
CA ALA A 69 9.76 9.50 -12.71
C ALA A 69 8.73 8.37 -12.77
N SER A 70 7.83 8.43 -13.74
CA SER A 70 6.83 7.37 -13.96
C SER A 70 6.53 7.26 -15.46
N THR A 71 6.24 6.05 -15.95
CA THR A 71 5.76 5.83 -17.31
C THR A 71 4.38 6.44 -17.57
N HIS A 72 3.60 6.67 -16.51
CA HIS A 72 2.26 7.26 -16.59
C HIS A 72 2.23 8.79 -16.53
N PHE A 73 3.32 9.42 -16.14
CA PHE A 73 3.41 10.86 -16.00
C PHE A 73 4.65 11.39 -16.76
N SER A 74 4.46 12.39 -17.60
CA SER A 74 5.51 12.92 -18.49
C SER A 74 6.61 13.72 -17.78
N GLN A 75 6.42 14.08 -16.51
CA GLN A 75 7.36 14.93 -15.79
C GLN A 75 8.14 14.15 -14.73
N THR A 76 9.46 14.34 -14.73
CA THR A 76 10.30 13.96 -13.60
C THR A 76 10.15 14.98 -12.48
N VAL A 77 9.85 14.52 -11.28
CA VAL A 77 9.70 15.36 -10.10
C VAL A 77 10.99 15.34 -9.28
N LYS A 78 11.48 16.52 -8.92
CA LYS A 78 12.69 16.68 -8.10
C LYS A 78 12.34 17.38 -6.80
N VAL A 79 12.67 16.77 -5.68
CA VAL A 79 12.35 17.24 -4.34
C VAL A 79 13.63 17.31 -3.49
N LYS A 80 13.89 18.45 -2.86
CA LYS A 80 15.07 18.64 -1.97
C LYS A 80 14.76 18.27 -0.53
N THR A 81 13.52 18.52 -0.09
CA THR A 81 13.04 18.21 1.26
C THR A 81 11.86 17.26 1.19
N VAL A 82 11.79 16.30 2.10
CA VAL A 82 10.68 15.33 2.12
C VAL A 82 9.52 15.90 2.90
N GLU A 83 8.66 16.61 2.18
CA GLU A 83 7.41 17.18 2.65
C GLU A 83 6.28 16.72 1.73
N GLN A 84 5.04 16.74 2.22
CA GLN A 84 3.89 16.37 1.40
C GLN A 84 3.76 17.28 0.18
N GLN A 85 3.80 16.69 -1.01
CA GLN A 85 3.67 17.40 -2.28
C GLN A 85 2.20 17.40 -2.73
N ARG A 86 1.54 18.56 -2.69
CA ARG A 86 0.13 18.66 -3.05
C ARG A 86 -0.11 18.56 -4.55
N GLU A 87 0.78 19.15 -5.35
CA GLU A 87 0.65 19.21 -6.82
C GLU A 87 1.00 17.86 -7.48
N ASN A 88 1.85 17.06 -6.84
CA ASN A 88 2.33 15.78 -7.34
C ASN A 88 1.95 14.65 -6.38
N ALA A 89 0.65 14.44 -6.20
CA ALA A 89 0.10 13.52 -5.20
C ALA A 89 0.71 12.10 -5.23
N TRP A 90 1.03 11.56 -6.43
CA TRP A 90 1.59 10.21 -6.56
C TRP A 90 2.98 10.07 -5.93
N VAL A 91 3.80 11.11 -5.91
CA VAL A 91 5.14 11.07 -5.30
C VAL A 91 5.08 11.03 -3.77
N ASN A 92 3.93 11.37 -3.17
CA ASN A 92 3.76 11.30 -1.73
C ASN A 92 3.85 9.86 -1.20
N TYR A 93 3.47 8.85 -1.96
CA TYR A 93 3.56 7.46 -1.56
C TYR A 93 5.03 7.03 -1.34
N PRO A 94 5.94 7.08 -2.35
CA PRO A 94 7.34 6.72 -2.14
C PRO A 94 8.08 7.63 -1.15
N LEU A 95 7.78 8.94 -1.13
CA LEU A 95 8.38 9.87 -0.16
C LEU A 95 7.90 9.58 1.26
N GLY A 96 6.64 9.21 1.44
CA GLY A 96 6.06 8.80 2.71
C GLY A 96 6.72 7.53 3.26
N VAL A 97 6.90 6.51 2.41
CA VAL A 97 7.62 5.28 2.79
C VAL A 97 9.05 5.60 3.24
N TYR A 98 9.79 6.40 2.46
CA TYR A 98 11.12 6.87 2.86
C TYR A 98 11.09 7.57 4.22
N LYS A 99 10.17 8.52 4.41
CA LYS A 99 10.06 9.30 5.65
C LYS A 99 9.85 8.40 6.86
N VAL A 100 8.92 7.43 6.77
CA VAL A 100 8.64 6.51 7.86
C VAL A 100 9.82 5.57 8.13
N LEU A 101 10.47 5.04 7.09
CA LEU A 101 11.70 4.25 7.26
C LEU A 101 12.80 5.06 7.95
N LYS A 102 13.01 6.31 7.55
CA LYS A 102 13.98 7.21 8.14
C LYS A 102 13.69 7.48 9.63
N ASP A 103 12.44 7.76 9.95
CA ASP A 103 11.99 8.03 11.32
C ASP A 103 12.13 6.81 12.25
N ARG A 104 12.05 5.60 11.68
CA ARG A 104 12.29 4.34 12.40
C ARG A 104 13.76 3.93 12.46
N GLY A 105 14.67 4.75 11.95
CA GLY A 105 16.12 4.54 12.06
C GLY A 105 16.71 3.62 11.00
N TYR A 106 15.97 3.25 9.94
CA TYR A 106 16.53 2.51 8.83
C TYR A 106 17.58 3.35 8.07
N PRO A 107 18.65 2.74 7.52
CA PRO A 107 19.77 3.45 6.90
C PRO A 107 19.43 3.91 5.47
N VAL A 108 18.34 4.67 5.32
CA VAL A 108 17.90 5.19 4.02
C VAL A 108 18.42 6.61 3.76
N GLY A 109 18.76 6.89 2.51
CA GLY A 109 19.23 8.19 2.03
C GLY A 109 18.47 8.66 0.79
N PRO A 110 18.85 9.79 0.20
CA PRO A 110 18.27 10.30 -1.03
C PRO A 110 18.40 9.28 -2.17
N PHE A 111 17.38 9.23 -3.05
CA PHE A 111 17.28 8.25 -4.12
C PHE A 111 16.69 8.85 -5.39
N LYS A 112 16.94 8.17 -6.51
CA LYS A 112 16.23 8.30 -7.77
C LYS A 112 15.32 7.09 -7.91
N LEU A 113 14.09 7.29 -8.40
CA LEU A 113 13.09 6.23 -8.49
C LEU A 113 12.26 6.40 -9.76
N ALA A 114 12.15 5.33 -10.55
CA ALA A 114 11.21 5.23 -11.66
C ALA A 114 10.14 4.20 -11.36
N ILE A 115 8.91 4.47 -11.82
CA ILE A 115 7.73 3.65 -11.57
C ILE A 115 7.10 3.26 -12.90
N ASP A 116 6.72 2.00 -13.02
CA ASP A 116 5.80 1.49 -14.03
C ASP A 116 4.69 0.66 -13.36
N SER A 117 3.47 0.71 -13.87
CA SER A 117 2.34 0.03 -13.25
C SER A 117 1.44 -0.61 -14.31
N SER A 118 1.11 -1.87 -14.10
CA SER A 118 0.01 -2.54 -14.80
C SER A 118 -1.29 -2.55 -14.00
N VAL A 119 -1.27 -2.10 -12.74
CA VAL A 119 -2.47 -1.93 -11.91
C VAL A 119 -3.24 -0.71 -12.39
N PRO A 120 -4.52 -0.84 -12.80
CA PRO A 120 -5.32 0.30 -13.22
C PRO A 120 -5.46 1.34 -12.11
N LEU A 121 -5.16 2.61 -12.45
CA LEU A 121 -5.24 3.71 -11.49
C LEU A 121 -6.71 4.01 -11.13
N GLY A 122 -6.96 4.20 -9.84
CA GLY A 122 -8.30 4.55 -9.34
C GLY A 122 -9.37 3.46 -9.46
N ALA A 123 -8.98 2.24 -9.77
CA ALA A 123 -9.89 1.09 -9.94
C ALA A 123 -10.19 0.34 -8.64
N GLY A 124 -9.75 0.82 -7.49
CA GLY A 124 -9.93 0.11 -6.21
C GLY A 124 -9.06 -1.15 -6.04
N LEU A 125 -8.03 -1.32 -6.88
CA LEU A 125 -7.13 -2.49 -6.89
C LEU A 125 -5.82 -2.26 -6.11
N SER A 126 -5.78 -1.28 -5.23
CA SER A 126 -4.67 -0.95 -4.33
C SER A 126 -3.34 -0.67 -5.03
N SER A 127 -3.37 0.13 -6.10
CA SER A 127 -2.14 0.59 -6.75
C SER A 127 -1.24 1.41 -5.81
N SER A 128 -1.81 2.15 -4.85
CA SER A 128 -1.09 2.90 -3.81
C SER A 128 -0.26 1.97 -2.92
N ALA A 129 -0.90 0.98 -2.31
CA ALA A 129 -0.22 0.02 -1.44
C ALA A 129 0.84 -0.80 -2.20
N ALA A 130 0.55 -1.21 -3.44
CA ALA A 130 1.53 -1.89 -4.28
C ALA A 130 2.75 -0.99 -4.57
N LEU A 131 2.54 0.32 -4.82
CA LEU A 131 3.63 1.29 -4.98
C LEU A 131 4.45 1.45 -3.70
N GLU A 132 3.80 1.57 -2.56
CA GLU A 132 4.46 1.68 -1.25
C GLU A 132 5.32 0.45 -0.95
N VAL A 133 4.74 -0.75 -1.12
CA VAL A 133 5.44 -2.02 -0.89
C VAL A 133 6.63 -2.19 -1.85
N ALA A 134 6.43 -1.95 -3.15
CA ALA A 134 7.52 -2.02 -4.12
C ALA A 134 8.63 -0.99 -3.82
N THR A 135 8.26 0.21 -3.35
CA THR A 135 9.22 1.24 -2.90
C THR A 135 10.00 0.77 -1.68
N GLY A 136 9.33 0.25 -0.66
CA GLY A 136 9.99 -0.24 0.56
C GLY A 136 10.97 -1.38 0.27
N LEU A 137 10.59 -2.31 -0.61
CA LEU A 137 11.47 -3.39 -1.09
C LEU A 137 12.66 -2.86 -1.88
N ALA A 138 12.43 -1.89 -2.77
CA ALA A 138 13.49 -1.25 -3.55
C ALA A 138 14.49 -0.52 -2.64
N LEU A 139 14.02 0.24 -1.65
CA LEU A 139 14.87 0.95 -0.69
C LEU A 139 15.63 -0.03 0.22
N SER A 140 15.00 -1.12 0.64
CA SER A 140 15.66 -2.18 1.41
C SER A 140 16.85 -2.77 0.64
N GLY A 141 16.64 -3.11 -0.64
CA GLY A 141 17.73 -3.59 -1.51
C GLY A 141 18.80 -2.54 -1.79
N LEU A 142 18.40 -1.30 -2.08
CA LEU A 142 19.30 -0.20 -2.43
C LEU A 142 20.23 0.21 -1.28
N PHE A 143 19.71 0.23 -0.05
CA PHE A 143 20.44 0.63 1.15
C PHE A 143 20.88 -0.54 2.04
N HIS A 144 20.73 -1.79 1.54
CA HIS A 144 21.25 -3.01 2.15
C HIS A 144 20.78 -3.23 3.60
N PHE A 145 19.50 -3.12 3.85
CA PHE A 145 18.90 -3.49 5.14
C PHE A 145 17.79 -4.54 4.95
N THR A 146 17.52 -5.27 6.01
CA THR A 146 16.39 -6.22 6.04
C THR A 146 15.24 -5.61 6.82
N ILE A 147 14.03 -5.81 6.36
CA ILE A 147 12.80 -5.42 7.04
C ILE A 147 11.85 -6.63 7.06
N GLU A 148 11.30 -6.92 8.22
CA GLU A 148 10.30 -7.98 8.35
C GLU A 148 9.03 -7.64 7.55
N PRO A 149 8.40 -8.61 6.85
CA PRO A 149 7.25 -8.34 5.99
C PRO A 149 6.09 -7.61 6.69
N ALA A 150 5.74 -8.02 7.91
CA ALA A 150 4.69 -7.37 8.69
C ALA A 150 5.09 -5.94 9.12
N GLU A 151 6.37 -5.69 9.37
CA GLU A 151 6.89 -4.36 9.67
C GLU A 151 6.85 -3.46 8.42
N LEU A 152 7.19 -4.00 7.25
CA LEU A 152 7.05 -3.28 5.98
C LEU A 152 5.59 -2.86 5.73
N ALA A 153 4.62 -3.75 5.98
CA ALA A 153 3.20 -3.40 5.87
C ALA A 153 2.82 -2.21 6.77
N LYS A 154 3.29 -2.21 8.03
CA LYS A 154 3.08 -1.11 8.98
C LYS A 154 3.77 0.19 8.57
N VAL A 155 4.94 0.11 7.96
CA VAL A 155 5.64 1.28 7.39
C VAL A 155 4.82 1.88 6.26
N CYS A 156 4.36 1.06 5.32
CA CYS A 156 3.54 1.49 4.17
C CYS A 156 2.22 2.10 4.63
N GLN A 157 1.46 1.43 5.50
CA GLN A 157 0.23 1.97 6.08
C GLN A 157 0.47 3.31 6.79
N LYS A 158 1.54 3.42 7.58
CA LYS A 158 1.88 4.66 8.28
C LYS A 158 2.19 5.78 7.30
N ALA A 159 2.87 5.48 6.19
CA ALA A 159 3.14 6.43 5.12
C ALA A 159 1.83 6.92 4.48
N GLU A 160 0.93 6.02 4.12
CA GLU A 160 -0.36 6.36 3.55
C GLU A 160 -1.22 7.20 4.50
N ASN A 161 -1.30 6.80 5.78
CA ASN A 161 -2.12 7.50 6.77
C ASN A 161 -1.56 8.87 7.17
N SER A 162 -0.25 8.96 7.45
CA SER A 162 0.32 10.17 8.05
C SER A 162 0.94 11.13 7.05
N PHE A 163 1.35 10.66 5.86
CA PHE A 163 2.00 11.48 4.85
C PHE A 163 1.10 11.76 3.65
N VAL A 164 0.39 10.75 3.15
CA VAL A 164 -0.59 10.93 2.05
C VAL A 164 -1.93 11.47 2.56
N GLY A 165 -2.37 11.04 3.73
CA GLY A 165 -3.61 11.49 4.39
C GLY A 165 -4.82 10.59 4.11
N ALA A 166 -4.61 9.39 3.59
CA ALA A 166 -5.65 8.37 3.45
C ALA A 166 -5.66 7.45 4.68
N ASN A 167 -6.72 7.48 5.48
CA ASN A 167 -6.79 6.73 6.74
C ASN A 167 -7.14 5.24 6.51
N CYS A 168 -6.33 4.51 5.75
CA CYS A 168 -6.56 3.09 5.46
C CYS A 168 -6.26 2.15 6.65
N GLY A 169 -6.80 0.92 6.59
CA GLY A 169 -6.39 -0.21 7.44
C GLY A 169 -5.11 -0.86 6.88
N LEU A 170 -4.86 -2.12 7.24
CA LEU A 170 -3.67 -2.88 6.81
C LEU A 170 -3.94 -3.84 5.65
N LEU A 171 -5.21 -4.01 5.23
CA LEU A 171 -5.63 -4.98 4.23
C LEU A 171 -4.77 -4.93 2.95
N ASP A 172 -4.60 -3.73 2.42
CA ASP A 172 -3.99 -3.51 1.12
C ASP A 172 -2.52 -3.89 1.11
N GLN A 173 -1.78 -3.42 2.10
CA GLN A 173 -0.35 -3.68 2.25
C GLN A 173 -0.09 -5.15 2.59
N PHE A 174 -0.90 -5.75 3.50
CA PHE A 174 -0.79 -7.18 3.83
C PHE A 174 -1.06 -8.05 2.61
N SER A 175 -2.12 -7.75 1.85
CA SER A 175 -2.46 -8.51 0.65
C SER A 175 -1.38 -8.44 -0.43
N SER A 176 -0.77 -7.26 -0.58
CA SER A 176 0.34 -7.06 -1.53
C SER A 176 1.62 -7.82 -1.13
N ILE A 177 1.90 -7.93 0.18
CA ILE A 177 3.12 -8.57 0.71
C ILE A 177 2.96 -10.09 0.83
N PHE A 178 1.84 -10.55 1.40
CA PHE A 178 1.64 -11.97 1.75
C PHE A 178 0.82 -12.74 0.72
N GLY A 179 0.25 -12.05 -0.28
CA GLY A 179 -0.52 -12.69 -1.34
C GLY A 179 0.31 -13.70 -2.13
N LYS A 180 -0.29 -14.86 -2.41
CA LYS A 180 0.35 -15.96 -3.11
C LYS A 180 -0.49 -16.37 -4.32
N LYS A 181 0.18 -16.71 -5.43
CA LYS A 181 -0.48 -17.16 -6.66
C LYS A 181 -1.41 -18.35 -6.36
N ASN A 182 -2.62 -18.30 -6.89
CA ASN A 182 -3.67 -19.30 -6.72
C ASN A 182 -4.11 -19.54 -5.27
N HIS A 183 -4.01 -18.52 -4.43
CA HIS A 183 -4.46 -18.56 -3.04
C HIS A 183 -5.29 -17.33 -2.73
N VAL A 184 -6.23 -17.49 -1.82
CA VAL A 184 -6.80 -16.38 -1.06
C VAL A 184 -5.99 -16.20 0.21
N LEU A 185 -5.91 -14.96 0.67
CA LEU A 185 -5.28 -14.58 1.92
C LEU A 185 -6.36 -14.25 2.93
N PHE A 186 -6.46 -15.04 3.99
CA PHE A 186 -7.27 -14.75 5.17
C PHE A 186 -6.41 -13.97 6.18
N ILE A 187 -6.94 -12.87 6.71
CA ILE A 187 -6.23 -12.03 7.68
C ILE A 187 -7.13 -11.78 8.89
N GLU A 188 -6.55 -11.94 10.07
CA GLU A 188 -7.10 -11.60 11.38
C GLU A 188 -6.35 -10.37 11.91
N TYR A 189 -7.05 -9.24 12.14
CA TYR A 189 -6.37 -7.96 12.37
C TYR A 189 -6.05 -7.63 13.83
N ARG A 190 -6.62 -8.32 14.82
CA ARG A 190 -6.32 -8.08 16.23
C ARG A 190 -4.89 -8.52 16.59
N HIS A 191 -4.52 -9.72 16.14
CA HIS A 191 -3.20 -10.30 16.41
C HIS A 191 -2.28 -10.24 15.17
N LEU A 192 -2.80 -9.75 14.04
CA LEU A 192 -2.14 -9.72 12.74
C LEU A 192 -1.70 -11.10 12.26
N GLU A 193 -2.55 -12.10 12.51
CA GLU A 193 -2.37 -13.45 11.99
C GLU A 193 -2.92 -13.57 10.58
N HIS A 194 -2.30 -14.39 9.76
CA HIS A 194 -2.75 -14.61 8.39
C HIS A 194 -2.51 -16.03 7.92
N GLU A 195 -3.35 -16.48 6.99
CA GLU A 195 -3.27 -17.79 6.37
C GLU A 195 -3.46 -17.68 4.86
N THR A 196 -2.64 -18.39 4.08
CA THR A 196 -2.84 -18.53 2.63
C THR A 196 -3.61 -19.81 2.33
N ILE A 197 -4.82 -19.70 1.81
CA ILE A 197 -5.73 -20.80 1.52
C ILE A 197 -5.71 -21.07 0.01
N PRO A 198 -5.35 -22.26 -0.46
CA PRO A 198 -5.31 -22.56 -1.88
C PRO A 198 -6.71 -22.51 -2.51
N ILE A 199 -6.81 -21.94 -3.70
CA ILE A 199 -8.01 -22.02 -4.53
C ILE A 199 -8.00 -23.41 -5.20
N ALA A 200 -8.85 -24.28 -4.71
CA ALA A 200 -8.87 -25.70 -5.12
C ALA A 200 -9.45 -25.90 -6.52
N ASP A 201 -10.35 -25.02 -6.93
CA ASP A 201 -10.98 -25.08 -8.26
C ASP A 201 -10.12 -24.38 -9.30
N PRO A 202 -9.50 -25.10 -10.25
CA PRO A 202 -8.67 -24.50 -11.28
C PRO A 202 -9.46 -23.67 -12.31
N ASP A 203 -10.77 -23.88 -12.41
CA ASP A 203 -11.64 -23.18 -13.36
C ASP A 203 -12.24 -21.89 -12.77
N LEU A 204 -11.97 -21.63 -11.47
CA LEU A 204 -12.40 -20.40 -10.82
C LEU A 204 -11.66 -19.19 -11.39
N THR A 205 -12.41 -18.24 -11.90
CA THR A 205 -11.88 -16.96 -12.40
C THR A 205 -12.46 -15.79 -11.62
N LEU A 206 -11.60 -14.89 -11.16
CA LEU A 206 -12.02 -13.63 -10.57
C LEU A 206 -12.14 -12.57 -11.68
N ALA A 207 -13.33 -12.05 -11.89
CA ALA A 207 -13.58 -10.96 -12.81
C ALA A 207 -13.72 -9.64 -12.05
N VAL A 208 -12.96 -8.64 -12.45
CA VAL A 208 -13.03 -7.27 -11.89
C VAL A 208 -13.61 -6.35 -12.96
N THR A 209 -14.75 -5.73 -12.64
CA THR A 209 -15.39 -4.74 -13.51
C THR A 209 -15.15 -3.34 -12.99
N ILE A 210 -14.57 -2.49 -13.83
CA ILE A 210 -14.31 -1.09 -13.49
C ILE A 210 -15.56 -0.27 -13.80
N SER A 211 -16.19 0.32 -12.79
CA SER A 211 -17.43 1.11 -12.93
C SER A 211 -17.23 2.43 -13.67
N GLY A 212 -15.99 2.89 -13.86
CA GLY A 212 -15.68 4.20 -14.44
C GLY A 212 -15.86 5.37 -13.46
N VAL A 213 -16.30 5.11 -12.22
CA VAL A 213 -16.39 6.14 -11.18
C VAL A 213 -15.03 6.27 -10.49
N SER A 214 -14.39 7.43 -10.65
CA SER A 214 -13.12 7.72 -9.97
C SER A 214 -13.38 8.22 -8.54
N HIS A 215 -12.67 7.63 -7.57
CA HIS A 215 -12.71 8.05 -6.18
C HIS A 215 -11.33 8.57 -5.75
N SER A 216 -11.31 9.73 -5.09
CA SER A 216 -10.12 10.18 -4.36
C SER A 216 -10.15 9.58 -2.95
N LEU A 217 -9.13 8.82 -2.59
CA LEU A 217 -9.01 8.19 -1.27
C LEU A 217 -9.02 9.23 -0.13
N VAL A 218 -8.45 10.42 -0.36
CA VAL A 218 -8.30 11.47 0.66
C VAL A 218 -9.62 12.17 0.97
N THR A 219 -10.54 12.29 -0.01
CA THR A 219 -11.82 13.00 0.13
C THR A 219 -13.02 12.07 0.19
N SER A 220 -12.79 10.77 0.33
CA SER A 220 -13.82 9.75 0.18
C SER A 220 -14.66 9.56 1.44
N ALA A 221 -15.88 9.05 1.24
CA ALA A 221 -16.75 8.52 2.29
C ALA A 221 -16.09 7.44 3.18
N TYR A 222 -14.94 6.90 2.76
CA TYR A 222 -14.14 5.95 3.54
C TYR A 222 -13.68 6.54 4.89
N ASN A 223 -13.13 7.75 4.88
CA ASN A 223 -12.71 8.43 6.10
C ASN A 223 -13.89 8.69 7.04
N ASP A 224 -15.08 8.99 6.50
CA ASP A 224 -16.28 9.20 7.29
C ASP A 224 -16.78 7.89 7.90
N ARG A 225 -16.81 6.79 7.13
CA ARG A 225 -17.14 5.45 7.63
C ARG A 225 -16.20 5.03 8.77
N ARG A 226 -14.91 5.29 8.62
CA ARG A 226 -13.94 4.98 9.68
C ARG A 226 -14.22 5.78 10.96
N LYS A 227 -14.50 7.09 10.85
CA LYS A 227 -14.87 7.92 12.01
C LYS A 227 -16.13 7.41 12.71
N GLU A 228 -17.13 7.01 11.94
CA GLU A 228 -18.38 6.44 12.49
C GLU A 228 -18.12 5.12 13.21
N CYS A 229 -17.30 4.23 12.66
CA CYS A 229 -16.90 3.01 13.33
C CYS A 229 -16.18 3.28 14.66
N PHE A 230 -15.23 4.21 14.67
CA PHE A 230 -14.54 4.59 15.91
C PHE A 230 -15.47 5.25 16.93
N GLY A 231 -16.39 6.11 16.49
CA GLY A 231 -17.40 6.69 17.36
C GLY A 231 -18.31 5.64 17.99
N ALA A 232 -18.74 4.67 17.20
CA ALA A 232 -19.52 3.53 17.71
C ALA A 232 -18.70 2.65 18.66
N ALA A 233 -17.45 2.32 18.35
CA ALA A 233 -16.58 1.57 19.25
C ALA A 233 -16.38 2.32 20.58
N GLU A 234 -16.15 3.64 20.54
CA GLU A 234 -16.01 4.47 21.75
C GLU A 234 -17.29 4.49 22.60
N TYR A 235 -18.47 4.53 21.96
CA TYR A 235 -19.76 4.46 22.66
C TYR A 235 -19.89 3.17 23.50
N PHE A 236 -19.49 2.02 22.94
CA PHE A 236 -19.52 0.75 23.67
C PHE A 236 -18.39 0.64 24.69
N HIS A 237 -17.21 1.14 24.39
CA HIS A 237 -16.06 1.16 25.31
C HIS A 237 -16.36 1.93 26.61
N LYS A 238 -17.04 3.07 26.51
CA LYS A 238 -17.47 3.85 27.70
C LYS A 238 -18.41 3.07 28.62
N ARG A 239 -19.14 2.08 28.10
CA ARG A 239 -20.07 1.22 28.87
C ARG A 239 -19.40 -0.05 29.39
N ASP A 240 -18.50 -0.61 28.59
CA ASP A 240 -17.70 -1.77 28.92
C ASP A 240 -16.27 -1.58 28.38
N PRO A 241 -15.29 -1.25 29.25
CA PRO A 241 -13.89 -1.04 28.84
C PRO A 241 -13.20 -2.24 28.18
N LYS A 242 -13.79 -3.42 28.23
CA LYS A 242 -13.29 -4.61 27.53
C LYS A 242 -13.58 -4.56 26.04
N LYS A 243 -14.49 -3.72 25.60
CA LYS A 243 -14.84 -3.53 24.19
C LYS A 243 -13.92 -2.49 23.57
N THR A 244 -12.85 -2.95 22.91
CA THR A 244 -11.82 -2.09 22.31
C THR A 244 -12.09 -1.79 20.84
N ALA A 245 -12.90 -2.61 20.18
CA ALA A 245 -13.28 -2.46 18.79
C ALA A 245 -14.72 -2.95 18.55
N LEU A 246 -15.31 -2.62 17.40
CA LEU A 246 -16.64 -3.10 17.04
C LEU A 246 -16.75 -4.63 16.95
N ARG A 247 -15.66 -5.32 16.70
CA ARG A 247 -15.58 -6.78 16.79
C ARG A 247 -16.06 -7.34 18.13
N ASP A 248 -15.92 -6.59 19.22
CA ASP A 248 -16.29 -7.03 20.58
C ASP A 248 -17.77 -6.83 20.90
N VAL A 249 -18.52 -6.19 19.99
CA VAL A 249 -19.93 -5.83 20.19
C VAL A 249 -20.82 -6.90 19.56
N SER A 250 -21.69 -7.52 20.39
CA SER A 250 -22.65 -8.49 19.87
C SER A 250 -23.81 -7.80 19.12
N MET A 251 -24.51 -8.58 18.30
CA MET A 251 -25.69 -8.08 17.58
C MET A 251 -26.83 -7.69 18.50
N GLU A 252 -26.96 -8.33 19.68
CA GLU A 252 -27.97 -7.99 20.70
C GLU A 252 -27.65 -6.62 21.30
N GLU A 253 -26.38 -6.37 21.65
CA GLU A 253 -25.94 -5.09 22.19
C GLU A 253 -26.11 -3.95 21.18
N LEU A 254 -25.79 -4.23 19.91
CA LEU A 254 -25.97 -3.25 18.84
C LEU A 254 -27.45 -2.87 18.66
N LYS A 255 -28.36 -3.84 18.75
CA LYS A 255 -29.81 -3.59 18.64
C LYS A 255 -30.40 -2.89 19.86
N ALA A 256 -29.75 -2.98 21.02
CA ALA A 256 -30.18 -2.35 22.28
C ALA A 256 -29.61 -0.94 22.46
N ALA A 257 -28.70 -0.50 21.61
CA ALA A 257 -28.03 0.82 21.67
C ALA A 257 -28.81 1.90 20.93
#